data_09d655c7e1810012b03f44989909ba73
#
_entry.id   09d655c7e1810012b03f44989909ba73
#
_cell.length_a   1.000
_cell.length_b   1.000
_cell.length_c   1.000
_cell.angle_alpha   90.00
_cell.angle_beta   90.00
_cell.angle_gamma   90.00
#
_symmetry.space_group_name_H-M   'P 1'
#
loop_
_entity.id
_entity.type
_entity.pdbx_description
1 polymer ?
#
loop_
_entity_poly.entity_id
_entity_poly.type
_entity_poly.pdbx_seq_one_letter_code
_entity_poly.pdbx_strand_id
1 'polypeptide(L)'
;MPNGILIIDKPQDWTSMDVCARLRRCLGERRIGHAGTLDPMATGVLPVFVGRATRAVEFASEGQKEYLAGLRLGLVTDTQDTSGTVLEEMSAAVTPGELEAVLPRFRGPIQQVPPMYSAIKIQGKKLYELARKGREVERPPRPITIHSLTVEEVLGPDRFLLRVRCSKGTYVRTLCHDIGQALGCGGTMFSLRRTMAAGFSLEQALPLEQVLSHPEPHSLLLPVDTYFQDRPPLTLPPAPVSYTHLTLSTI
;
A
#
# COMPACT_ATOMS: atom_id res chain seq x y z
N MET A 1 -24.21 15.10 7.25
CA MET A 1 -22.94 14.49 7.62
C MET A 1 -22.18 14.17 6.35
N PRO A 2 -20.91 14.55 6.22
CA PRO A 2 -20.11 14.26 5.05
C PRO A 2 -20.02 12.75 4.81
N ASN A 3 -20.12 12.35 3.53
CA ASN A 3 -20.11 10.95 3.14
C ASN A 3 -19.54 10.82 1.73
N GLY A 4 -18.46 10.06 1.57
CA GLY A 4 -17.82 9.89 0.27
C GLY A 4 -16.38 9.38 0.38
N ILE A 5 -15.63 9.57 -0.69
CA ILE A 5 -14.24 9.10 -0.81
C ILE A 5 -13.36 10.30 -1.15
N LEU A 6 -12.20 10.41 -0.51
CA LEU A 6 -11.10 11.28 -0.89
C LEU A 6 -9.93 10.42 -1.35
N ILE A 7 -9.35 10.77 -2.48
CA ILE A 7 -8.11 10.16 -2.92
C ILE A 7 -6.99 11.13 -2.57
N ILE A 8 -6.19 10.77 -1.59
CA ILE A 8 -5.12 11.62 -1.09
C ILE A 8 -3.77 11.19 -1.70
N ASP A 9 -3.02 12.12 -2.25
CA ASP A 9 -1.59 11.96 -2.44
C ASP A 9 -0.93 12.12 -1.07
N LYS A 10 -0.64 11.00 -0.41
CA LYS A 10 -0.06 11.00 0.93
C LYS A 10 1.35 11.59 0.89
N PRO A 11 1.64 12.64 1.65
CA PRO A 11 2.98 13.18 1.73
C PRO A 11 3.94 12.22 2.47
N GLN A 12 5.23 12.41 2.24
CA GLN A 12 6.29 11.71 2.96
C GLN A 12 6.25 12.03 4.46
N ASP A 13 6.75 11.12 5.29
CA ASP A 13 6.90 11.24 6.74
C ASP A 13 5.57 11.33 7.53
N TRP A 14 4.46 11.04 6.88
CA TRP A 14 3.15 10.90 7.50
C TRP A 14 2.73 9.43 7.56
N THR A 15 2.13 9.00 8.67
CA THR A 15 1.41 7.74 8.68
C THR A 15 0.05 7.90 7.99
N SER A 16 -0.50 6.80 7.47
CA SER A 16 -1.87 6.81 6.91
C SER A 16 -2.92 7.22 7.96
N MET A 17 -2.65 6.95 9.25
CA MET A 17 -3.54 7.35 10.35
C MET A 17 -3.45 8.83 10.67
N ASP A 18 -2.28 9.47 10.51
CA ASP A 18 -2.12 10.93 10.69
C ASP A 18 -2.94 11.67 9.64
N VAL A 19 -2.91 11.20 8.39
CA VAL A 19 -3.77 11.74 7.32
C VAL A 19 -5.24 11.65 7.72
N CYS A 20 -5.70 10.48 8.17
CA CYS A 20 -7.06 10.31 8.64
C CYS A 20 -7.39 11.24 9.83
N ALA A 21 -6.46 11.44 10.78
CA ALA A 21 -6.66 12.30 11.94
C ALA A 21 -6.81 13.77 11.55
N ARG A 22 -6.03 14.24 10.57
CA ARG A 22 -6.15 15.61 10.03
C ARG A 22 -7.47 15.81 9.30
N LEU A 23 -7.85 14.84 8.46
CA LEU A 23 -9.12 14.89 7.72
C LEU A 23 -10.34 14.86 8.64
N ARG A 24 -10.29 14.13 9.78
CA ARG A 24 -11.37 14.17 10.80
C ARG A 24 -11.64 15.59 11.30
N ARG A 25 -10.58 16.35 11.56
CA ARG A 25 -10.69 17.76 11.99
C ARG A 25 -11.19 18.65 10.87
N CYS A 26 -10.61 18.50 9.68
CA CYS A 26 -10.95 19.30 8.50
C CYS A 26 -12.42 19.13 8.08
N LEU A 27 -12.91 17.88 8.07
CA LEU A 27 -14.26 17.55 7.62
C LEU A 27 -15.31 17.50 8.75
N GLY A 28 -14.93 17.67 10.02
CA GLY A 28 -15.87 17.53 11.15
C GLY A 28 -16.52 16.15 11.26
N GLU A 29 -15.90 15.08 10.72
CA GLU A 29 -16.45 13.72 10.71
C GLU A 29 -15.52 12.76 11.45
N ARG A 30 -16.06 12.04 12.43
CA ARG A 30 -15.28 11.09 13.25
C ARG A 30 -14.98 9.79 12.51
N ARG A 31 -15.92 9.33 11.67
CA ARG A 31 -15.78 8.09 10.91
C ARG A 31 -14.99 8.34 9.65
N ILE A 32 -13.70 8.12 9.73
CA ILE A 32 -12.76 8.18 8.59
C ILE A 32 -11.83 6.98 8.69
N GLY A 33 -11.69 6.26 7.59
CA GLY A 33 -10.79 5.12 7.43
C GLY A 33 -10.14 5.12 6.06
N HIS A 34 -9.01 4.43 5.91
CA HIS A 34 -8.27 4.33 4.64
C HIS A 34 -8.22 2.89 4.12
N ALA A 35 -8.12 2.72 2.82
CA ALA A 35 -7.94 1.42 2.17
C ALA A 35 -6.45 1.16 1.85
N GLY A 36 -5.80 0.40 2.73
CA GLY A 36 -4.41 -0.01 2.57
C GLY A 36 -3.40 1.00 3.14
N THR A 37 -2.70 0.56 4.18
CA THR A 37 -1.65 1.34 4.85
C THR A 37 -0.49 1.63 3.90
N LEU A 38 0.06 2.83 3.99
CA LEU A 38 1.36 3.22 3.48
C LEU A 38 2.29 3.49 4.67
N ASP A 39 3.53 3.03 4.55
CA ASP A 39 4.60 3.33 5.52
C ASP A 39 4.87 4.85 5.55
N PRO A 40 5.46 5.40 6.63
CA PRO A 40 5.73 6.85 6.72
C PRO A 40 6.54 7.39 5.54
N MET A 41 7.61 6.69 5.14
CA MET A 41 8.45 7.08 4.01
C MET A 41 7.75 7.02 2.65
N ALA A 42 6.70 6.21 2.54
CA ALA A 42 5.98 6.02 1.29
C ALA A 42 5.04 7.19 0.99
N THR A 43 4.87 7.49 -0.30
CA THR A 43 3.98 8.54 -0.81
C THR A 43 2.93 7.98 -1.76
N GLY A 44 2.00 8.82 -2.22
CA GLY A 44 1.08 8.47 -3.31
C GLY A 44 -0.32 8.11 -2.84
N VAL A 45 -1.03 7.42 -3.69
CA VAL A 45 -2.48 7.18 -3.63
C VAL A 45 -2.91 6.53 -2.32
N LEU A 46 -3.64 7.25 -1.50
CA LEU A 46 -4.28 6.77 -0.27
C LEU A 46 -5.80 7.03 -0.35
N PRO A 47 -6.61 6.03 -0.72
CA PRO A 47 -8.05 6.17 -0.71
C PRO A 47 -8.56 6.26 0.73
N VAL A 48 -9.25 7.36 1.06
CA VAL A 48 -9.79 7.65 2.38
C VAL A 48 -11.32 7.72 2.28
N PHE A 49 -11.99 6.96 3.10
CA PHE A 49 -13.44 6.84 3.15
C PHE A 49 -13.99 7.62 4.33
N VAL A 50 -15.04 8.41 4.10
CA VAL A 50 -15.60 9.36 5.05
C VAL A 50 -17.05 9.01 5.36
N GLY A 51 -17.46 9.07 6.62
CA GLY A 51 -18.82 8.83 7.05
C GLY A 51 -19.27 7.37 6.86
N ARG A 52 -20.42 7.15 6.26
CA ARG A 52 -20.96 5.81 5.97
C ARG A 52 -20.14 5.04 4.94
N ALA A 53 -19.39 5.76 4.09
CA ALA A 53 -18.51 5.18 3.09
C ALA A 53 -17.42 4.29 3.71
N THR A 54 -17.08 4.45 4.99
CA THR A 54 -16.12 3.59 5.69
C THR A 54 -16.48 2.10 5.65
N ARG A 55 -17.74 1.75 5.39
CA ARG A 55 -18.18 0.36 5.16
C ARG A 55 -17.57 -0.26 3.90
N ALA A 56 -17.17 0.55 2.93
CA ALA A 56 -16.54 0.09 1.70
C ALA A 56 -15.02 -0.16 1.84
N VAL A 57 -14.39 0.23 2.96
CA VAL A 57 -12.94 0.09 3.19
C VAL A 57 -12.49 -1.35 3.05
N GLU A 58 -13.27 -2.31 3.55
CA GLU A 58 -12.94 -3.73 3.47
C GLU A 58 -12.80 -4.16 2.01
N PHE A 59 -13.79 -3.85 1.17
CA PHE A 59 -13.76 -4.17 -0.27
C PHE A 59 -12.61 -3.47 -0.99
N ALA A 60 -12.39 -2.18 -0.70
CA ALA A 60 -11.33 -1.40 -1.32
C ALA A 60 -9.92 -1.88 -0.94
N SER A 61 -9.77 -2.48 0.24
CA SER A 61 -8.49 -3.05 0.69
C SER A 61 -8.10 -4.31 -0.06
N GLU A 62 -9.06 -5.04 -0.64
CA GLU A 62 -8.85 -6.27 -1.39
C GLU A 62 -8.22 -6.04 -2.78
N GLY A 63 -8.38 -4.85 -3.35
CA GLY A 63 -7.94 -4.51 -4.69
C GLY A 63 -6.42 -4.57 -4.89
N GLN A 64 -6.04 -4.69 -6.16
CA GLN A 64 -4.64 -4.61 -6.60
C GLN A 64 -4.05 -3.23 -6.28
N LYS A 65 -2.72 -3.18 -6.19
CA LYS A 65 -1.96 -1.95 -5.96
C LYS A 65 -0.81 -1.88 -6.96
N GLU A 66 -0.44 -0.67 -7.34
CA GLU A 66 0.73 -0.43 -8.17
C GLU A 66 1.66 0.57 -7.48
N TYR A 67 2.95 0.33 -7.61
CA TYR A 67 3.99 1.11 -6.98
C TYR A 67 5.14 1.41 -7.94
N LEU A 68 5.76 2.57 -7.74
CA LEU A 68 7.14 2.83 -8.13
C LEU A 68 8.00 2.66 -6.86
N ALA A 69 8.92 1.70 -6.91
CA ALA A 69 9.76 1.31 -5.79
C ALA A 69 11.23 1.51 -6.14
N GLY A 70 11.93 2.31 -5.35
CA GLY A 70 13.37 2.47 -5.46
C GLY A 70 14.09 1.30 -4.79
N LEU A 71 14.83 0.51 -5.56
CA LEU A 71 15.71 -0.55 -5.09
C LEU A 71 17.15 -0.03 -5.01
N ARG A 72 17.78 -0.14 -3.84
CA ARG A 72 19.22 0.01 -3.66
C ARG A 72 19.83 -1.36 -3.40
N LEU A 73 20.76 -1.77 -4.22
CA LEU A 73 21.56 -2.98 -4.07
C LEU A 73 22.81 -2.69 -3.21
N GLY A 74 23.41 -3.72 -2.66
CA GLY A 74 24.59 -3.60 -1.80
C GLY A 74 24.29 -3.13 -0.38
N LEU A 75 23.01 -3.01 0.01
CA LEU A 75 22.62 -2.59 1.36
C LEU A 75 21.56 -3.53 1.94
N VAL A 76 21.75 -3.93 3.19
CA VAL A 76 20.76 -4.69 3.98
C VAL A 76 20.47 -3.94 5.27
N THR A 77 19.19 -3.75 5.59
CA THR A 77 18.73 -3.10 6.82
C THR A 77 17.72 -3.96 7.55
N ASP A 78 17.57 -3.75 8.85
CA ASP A 78 16.63 -4.48 9.71
C ASP A 78 15.15 -4.23 9.35
N THR A 79 14.83 -3.08 8.76
CA THR A 79 13.48 -2.72 8.28
C THR A 79 13.24 -3.10 6.82
N GLN A 80 14.28 -3.50 6.07
CA GLN A 80 14.26 -3.72 4.63
C GLN A 80 13.99 -2.44 3.81
N ASP A 81 14.11 -1.27 4.45
CA ASP A 81 14.10 0.06 3.83
C ASP A 81 15.22 0.94 4.44
N THR A 82 15.51 2.06 3.81
CA THR A 82 16.61 2.95 4.23
C THR A 82 16.36 3.70 5.53
N SER A 83 15.22 3.55 6.19
CA SER A 83 14.95 4.14 7.51
C SER A 83 15.48 3.28 8.67
N GLY A 84 15.86 2.02 8.39
CA GLY A 84 16.34 1.07 9.38
C GLY A 84 17.84 1.16 9.67
N THR A 85 18.26 0.35 10.62
CA THR A 85 19.68 0.18 10.95
C THR A 85 20.36 -0.67 9.88
N VAL A 86 21.52 -0.21 9.40
CA VAL A 86 22.32 -0.96 8.44
C VAL A 86 22.89 -2.21 9.12
N LEU A 87 22.63 -3.37 8.53
CA LEU A 87 23.15 -4.66 8.97
C LEU A 87 24.36 -5.08 8.14
N GLU A 88 24.29 -4.88 6.81
CA GLU A 88 25.35 -5.20 5.88
C GLU A 88 25.42 -4.13 4.79
N GLU A 89 26.63 -3.77 4.38
CA GLU A 89 26.90 -2.88 3.24
C GLU A 89 28.07 -3.42 2.44
N MET A 90 27.87 -3.52 1.12
CA MET A 90 28.89 -3.99 0.20
C MET A 90 28.78 -3.22 -1.13
N SER A 91 29.88 -3.16 -1.86
CA SER A 91 29.85 -2.60 -3.21
C SER A 91 29.03 -3.52 -4.12
N ALA A 92 28.04 -2.96 -4.82
CA ALA A 92 27.25 -3.66 -5.82
C ALA A 92 27.28 -2.87 -7.12
N ALA A 93 27.67 -3.55 -8.19
CA ALA A 93 27.55 -3.04 -9.55
C ALA A 93 26.80 -4.10 -10.35
N VAL A 94 25.50 -3.90 -10.51
CA VAL A 94 24.60 -4.83 -11.19
C VAL A 94 24.13 -4.19 -12.49
N THR A 95 24.31 -4.90 -13.60
CA THR A 95 23.81 -4.45 -14.89
C THR A 95 22.28 -4.58 -14.96
N PRO A 96 21.58 -3.76 -15.76
CA PRO A 96 20.17 -3.93 -16.01
C PRO A 96 19.79 -5.35 -16.50
N GLY A 97 20.66 -5.98 -17.29
CA GLY A 97 20.46 -7.35 -17.78
C GLY A 97 20.49 -8.40 -16.67
N GLU A 98 21.42 -8.28 -15.70
CA GLU A 98 21.49 -9.18 -14.55
C GLU A 98 20.26 -9.01 -13.65
N LEU A 99 19.81 -7.77 -13.42
CA LEU A 99 18.58 -7.51 -12.68
C LEU A 99 17.39 -8.13 -13.41
N GLU A 100 17.21 -7.84 -14.69
CA GLU A 100 16.08 -8.40 -15.48
C GLU A 100 16.09 -9.93 -15.51
N ALA A 101 17.24 -10.59 -15.45
CA ALA A 101 17.36 -12.05 -15.44
C ALA A 101 16.79 -12.67 -14.15
N VAL A 102 16.77 -11.96 -13.02
CA VAL A 102 16.23 -12.48 -11.75
C VAL A 102 14.74 -12.13 -11.55
N LEU A 103 14.24 -11.03 -12.13
CA LEU A 103 12.85 -10.56 -11.92
C LEU A 103 11.79 -11.61 -12.25
N PRO A 104 11.92 -12.50 -13.27
CA PRO A 104 10.93 -13.53 -13.55
C PRO A 104 10.63 -14.47 -12.36
N ARG A 105 11.60 -14.67 -11.45
CA ARG A 105 11.43 -15.51 -10.24
C ARG A 105 10.45 -14.91 -9.23
N PHE A 106 10.18 -13.61 -9.34
CA PHE A 106 9.30 -12.85 -8.45
C PHE A 106 7.94 -12.53 -9.10
N ARG A 107 7.70 -12.88 -10.37
CA ARG A 107 6.44 -12.66 -11.06
C ARG A 107 5.48 -13.83 -10.84
N GLY A 108 4.18 -13.54 -10.80
CA GLY A 108 3.13 -14.53 -10.57
C GLY A 108 2.87 -14.81 -9.08
N PRO A 109 2.27 -15.97 -8.74
CA PRO A 109 2.03 -16.39 -7.37
C PRO A 109 3.36 -16.80 -6.70
N ILE A 110 3.68 -16.17 -5.57
CA ILE A 110 4.88 -16.47 -4.79
C ILE A 110 4.56 -16.50 -3.30
N GLN A 111 5.45 -17.10 -2.52
CA GLN A 111 5.41 -17.06 -1.05
C GLN A 111 6.35 -15.96 -0.54
N GLN A 112 5.83 -15.08 0.29
CA GLN A 112 6.63 -14.01 0.89
C GLN A 112 6.58 -14.10 2.42
N VAL A 113 7.75 -14.06 3.06
CA VAL A 113 7.85 -13.95 4.51
C VAL A 113 7.67 -12.47 4.89
N PRO A 114 6.62 -12.09 5.64
CA PRO A 114 6.40 -10.70 5.98
C PRO A 114 7.52 -10.15 6.86
N PRO A 115 7.86 -8.84 6.74
CA PRO A 115 8.92 -8.25 7.57
C PRO A 115 8.48 -8.15 9.03
N MET A 116 9.46 -8.10 9.95
CA MET A 116 9.20 -7.87 11.39
C MET A 116 8.52 -6.53 11.63
N TYR A 117 8.87 -5.50 10.87
CA TYR A 117 8.23 -4.19 10.93
C TYR A 117 6.93 -4.17 10.13
N SER A 118 5.95 -4.97 10.57
CA SER A 118 4.60 -5.03 9.96
C SER A 118 3.49 -5.00 11.00
N ALA A 119 2.27 -4.66 10.55
CA ALA A 119 1.07 -4.64 11.40
C ALA A 119 0.42 -6.02 11.61
N ILE A 120 1.03 -7.09 11.09
CA ILE A 120 0.56 -8.46 11.29
C ILE A 120 0.59 -8.80 12.77
N LYS A 121 -0.44 -9.48 13.24
CA LYS A 121 -0.53 -9.97 14.61
C LYS A 121 -0.15 -11.44 14.68
N ILE A 122 0.79 -11.78 15.59
CA ILE A 122 1.10 -13.14 15.99
C ILE A 122 0.86 -13.23 17.50
N GLN A 123 0.07 -14.19 17.93
CA GLN A 123 -0.34 -14.35 19.35
C GLN A 123 -0.91 -13.05 19.96
N GLY A 124 -1.70 -12.31 19.18
CA GLY A 124 -2.36 -11.07 19.61
C GLY A 124 -1.49 -9.81 19.61
N LYS A 125 -0.16 -9.91 19.41
CA LYS A 125 0.79 -8.78 19.39
C LYS A 125 1.17 -8.46 17.94
N LYS A 126 1.30 -7.17 17.61
CA LYS A 126 1.76 -6.75 16.30
C LYS A 126 3.27 -6.97 16.18
N LEU A 127 3.71 -7.42 14.99
CA LEU A 127 5.12 -7.74 14.75
C LEU A 127 6.03 -6.52 14.99
N TYR A 128 5.64 -5.33 14.56
CA TYR A 128 6.46 -4.13 14.80
C TYR A 128 6.63 -3.79 16.28
N GLU A 129 5.69 -4.18 17.15
CA GLU A 129 5.81 -3.98 18.61
C GLU A 129 6.85 -4.93 19.22
N LEU A 130 7.02 -6.11 18.64
CA LEU A 130 8.04 -7.08 19.02
C LEU A 130 9.41 -6.66 18.48
N ALA A 131 9.46 -6.22 17.21
CA ALA A 131 10.68 -5.73 16.57
C ALA A 131 11.30 -4.56 17.34
N ARG A 132 10.51 -3.58 17.75
CA ARG A 132 10.95 -2.44 18.59
C ARG A 132 11.53 -2.85 19.96
N LYS A 133 11.22 -4.05 20.42
CA LYS A 133 11.77 -4.65 21.66
C LYS A 133 12.96 -5.59 21.38
N GLY A 134 13.48 -5.58 20.15
CA GLY A 134 14.58 -6.46 19.74
C GLY A 134 14.18 -7.95 19.71
N ARG A 135 12.88 -8.26 19.63
CA ARG A 135 12.41 -9.64 19.58
C ARG A 135 12.06 -10.02 18.15
N GLU A 136 12.74 -11.02 17.65
CA GLU A 136 12.39 -11.68 16.40
C GLU A 136 11.53 -12.91 16.68
N VAL A 137 10.52 -13.15 15.82
CA VAL A 137 9.64 -14.31 15.88
C VAL A 137 9.53 -14.94 14.50
N GLU A 138 9.33 -16.24 14.47
CA GLU A 138 9.08 -16.96 13.23
C GLU A 138 7.79 -16.46 12.57
N ARG A 139 7.86 -16.22 11.27
CA ARG A 139 6.77 -15.69 10.46
C ARG A 139 6.48 -16.68 9.33
N PRO A 140 5.29 -17.28 9.30
CA PRO A 140 4.94 -18.16 8.19
C PRO A 140 4.89 -17.37 6.87
N PRO A 141 5.41 -17.94 5.78
CA PRO A 141 5.24 -17.38 4.44
C PRO A 141 3.76 -17.19 4.12
N ARG A 142 3.45 -16.15 3.34
CA ARG A 142 2.08 -15.83 2.90
C ARG A 142 2.01 -15.78 1.38
N PRO A 143 0.97 -16.34 0.79
CA PRO A 143 0.78 -16.26 -0.64
C PRO A 143 0.48 -14.82 -1.05
N ILE A 144 1.21 -14.33 -2.05
CA ILE A 144 0.98 -13.07 -2.73
C ILE A 144 1.10 -13.28 -4.24
N THR A 145 0.63 -12.30 -5.01
CA THR A 145 0.78 -12.35 -6.47
C THR A 145 1.40 -11.04 -6.95
N ILE A 146 2.50 -11.15 -7.67
CA ILE A 146 3.09 -10.03 -8.42
C ILE A 146 2.61 -10.13 -9.87
N HIS A 147 1.66 -9.27 -10.22
CA HIS A 147 1.03 -9.27 -11.55
C HIS A 147 1.98 -8.77 -12.63
N SER A 148 2.77 -7.74 -12.32
CA SER A 148 3.87 -7.24 -13.16
C SER A 148 5.00 -6.69 -12.32
N LEU A 149 6.22 -6.83 -12.82
CA LEU A 149 7.44 -6.33 -12.22
C LEU A 149 8.41 -5.99 -13.35
N THR A 150 8.77 -4.73 -13.50
CA THR A 150 9.65 -4.22 -14.57
C THR A 150 10.63 -3.20 -14.03
N VAL A 151 11.79 -3.10 -14.64
CA VAL A 151 12.69 -1.97 -14.42
C VAL A 151 12.12 -0.77 -15.16
N GLU A 152 11.81 0.29 -14.43
CA GLU A 152 11.29 1.55 -14.98
C GLU A 152 12.43 2.49 -15.35
N GLU A 153 13.44 2.56 -14.48
CA GLU A 153 14.58 3.47 -14.67
C GLU A 153 15.83 2.91 -13.97
N VAL A 154 16.99 3.17 -14.57
CA VAL A 154 18.31 2.88 -14.00
C VAL A 154 18.89 4.19 -13.47
N LEU A 155 18.98 4.32 -12.15
CA LEU A 155 19.43 5.55 -11.49
C LEU A 155 20.93 5.55 -11.17
N GLY A 156 21.60 4.42 -11.32
CA GLY A 156 23.01 4.23 -11.05
C GLY A 156 23.40 2.75 -11.05
N PRO A 157 24.65 2.43 -10.73
CA PRO A 157 25.15 1.06 -10.77
C PRO A 157 24.52 0.16 -9.69
N ASP A 158 24.00 0.75 -8.61
CA ASP A 158 23.38 0.09 -7.46
C ASP A 158 21.93 0.50 -7.22
N ARG A 159 21.35 1.37 -8.06
CA ARG A 159 20.02 1.96 -7.85
C ARG A 159 19.13 1.83 -9.07
N PHE A 160 17.93 1.30 -8.82
CA PHE A 160 16.92 1.06 -9.84
C PHE A 160 15.55 1.52 -9.36
N LEU A 161 14.72 2.00 -10.26
CA LEU A 161 13.31 2.24 -10.04
C LEU A 161 12.52 1.08 -10.65
N LEU A 162 11.73 0.39 -9.85
CA LEU A 162 10.92 -0.75 -10.27
C LEU A 162 9.44 -0.35 -10.28
N ARG A 163 8.72 -0.73 -11.34
CA ARG A 163 7.25 -0.70 -11.36
C ARG A 163 6.73 -2.05 -10.93
N VAL A 164 5.92 -2.06 -9.87
CA VAL A 164 5.40 -3.27 -9.23
C VAL A 164 3.88 -3.20 -9.17
N ARG A 165 3.18 -4.11 -9.84
CA ARG A 165 1.74 -4.31 -9.68
C ARG A 165 1.49 -5.61 -8.94
N CYS A 166 0.76 -5.57 -7.83
CA CYS A 166 0.68 -6.72 -6.93
C CYS A 166 -0.69 -6.82 -6.22
N SER A 167 -0.93 -8.01 -5.65
CA SER A 167 -2.07 -8.29 -4.79
C SER A 167 -1.96 -7.56 -3.44
N LYS A 168 -3.06 -7.55 -2.68
CA LYS A 168 -3.03 -7.16 -1.27
C LYS A 168 -2.02 -8.00 -0.48
N GLY A 169 -1.52 -7.44 0.62
CA GLY A 169 -0.62 -8.14 1.55
C GLY A 169 0.83 -8.22 1.09
N THR A 170 1.15 -7.74 -0.10
CA THR A 170 2.53 -7.66 -0.59
C THR A 170 3.31 -6.59 0.15
N TYR A 171 4.48 -6.94 0.64
CA TYR A 171 5.47 -6.02 1.20
C TYR A 171 6.54 -5.72 0.15
N VAL A 172 6.50 -4.52 -0.42
CA VAL A 172 7.46 -4.11 -1.47
C VAL A 172 8.88 -4.02 -0.91
N ARG A 173 9.03 -3.69 0.37
CA ARG A 173 10.33 -3.73 1.08
C ARG A 173 10.95 -5.11 1.03
N THR A 174 10.17 -6.14 1.35
CA THR A 174 10.62 -7.53 1.30
C THR A 174 10.92 -7.97 -0.15
N LEU A 175 10.14 -7.53 -1.13
CA LEU A 175 10.42 -7.79 -2.53
C LEU A 175 11.80 -7.22 -2.93
N CYS A 176 12.11 -5.98 -2.56
CA CYS A 176 13.42 -5.36 -2.82
C CYS A 176 14.56 -6.14 -2.12
N HIS A 177 14.33 -6.53 -0.87
CA HIS A 177 15.29 -7.36 -0.12
C HIS A 177 15.54 -8.70 -0.82
N ASP A 178 14.48 -9.43 -1.17
CA ASP A 178 14.56 -10.76 -1.80
C ASP A 178 15.22 -10.70 -3.19
N ILE A 179 14.99 -9.65 -3.96
CA ILE A 179 15.68 -9.41 -5.24
C ILE A 179 17.19 -9.25 -5.00
N GLY A 180 17.58 -8.44 -4.01
CA GLY A 180 18.99 -8.26 -3.66
C GLY A 180 19.66 -9.53 -3.18
N GLN A 181 18.95 -10.35 -2.39
CA GLN A 181 19.43 -11.68 -1.98
C GLN A 181 19.61 -12.62 -3.19
N ALA A 182 18.68 -12.61 -4.14
CA ALA A 182 18.78 -13.43 -5.35
C ALA A 182 19.94 -13.02 -6.27
N LEU A 183 20.36 -11.76 -6.21
CA LEU A 183 21.56 -11.23 -6.89
C LEU A 183 22.86 -11.47 -6.08
N GLY A 184 22.76 -11.93 -4.83
CA GLY A 184 23.91 -12.21 -3.97
C GLY A 184 24.59 -10.97 -3.37
N CYS A 185 23.99 -9.78 -3.50
CA CYS A 185 24.58 -8.52 -3.03
C CYS A 185 23.74 -7.80 -1.96
N GLY A 186 22.61 -8.38 -1.54
CA GLY A 186 21.67 -7.69 -0.66
C GLY A 186 20.91 -6.55 -1.37
N GLY A 187 19.77 -6.18 -0.79
CA GLY A 187 18.92 -5.13 -1.35
C GLY A 187 18.00 -4.50 -0.31
N THR A 188 17.72 -3.23 -0.49
CA THR A 188 16.89 -2.41 0.40
C THR A 188 16.06 -1.43 -0.41
N MET A 189 14.84 -1.19 0.03
CA MET A 189 13.96 -0.18 -0.58
C MET A 189 14.36 1.21 -0.08
N PHE A 190 14.66 2.15 -1.01
CA PHE A 190 15.00 3.53 -0.63
C PHE A 190 13.88 4.53 -0.88
N SER A 191 12.91 4.20 -1.72
CA SER A 191 11.72 5.02 -1.96
C SER A 191 10.53 4.16 -2.33
N LEU A 192 9.32 4.67 -2.05
CA LEU A 192 8.08 4.00 -2.44
C LEU A 192 7.02 5.05 -2.76
N ARG A 193 6.48 5.01 -3.97
CA ARG A 193 5.33 5.80 -4.38
C ARG A 193 4.23 4.89 -4.89
N ARG A 194 3.07 4.90 -4.24
CA ARG A 194 1.92 4.14 -4.71
C ARG A 194 1.20 4.91 -5.81
N THR A 195 1.20 4.37 -7.01
CA THR A 195 0.61 4.99 -8.20
C THR A 195 -0.85 4.60 -8.40
N MET A 196 -1.27 3.44 -7.85
CA MET A 196 -2.65 2.98 -7.93
C MET A 196 -3.04 2.18 -6.69
N ALA A 197 -4.26 2.39 -6.19
CA ALA A 197 -4.89 1.59 -5.14
C ALA A 197 -6.42 1.64 -5.26
N ALA A 198 -7.08 0.50 -5.06
CA ALA A 198 -8.55 0.40 -5.10
C ALA A 198 -9.17 0.94 -6.41
N GLY A 199 -8.49 0.80 -7.53
CA GLY A 199 -8.92 1.32 -8.82
C GLY A 199 -8.66 2.82 -9.04
N PHE A 200 -8.19 3.56 -8.04
CA PHE A 200 -7.85 4.98 -8.16
C PHE A 200 -6.38 5.18 -8.49
N SER A 201 -6.08 6.13 -9.38
CA SER A 201 -4.72 6.49 -9.81
C SER A 201 -4.22 7.78 -9.15
N LEU A 202 -2.93 8.10 -9.39
CA LEU A 202 -2.34 9.37 -8.95
C LEU A 202 -3.00 10.61 -9.56
N GLU A 203 -3.54 10.51 -10.77
CA GLU A 203 -4.23 11.60 -11.46
C GLU A 203 -5.49 12.06 -10.72
N GLN A 204 -6.11 11.15 -9.97
CA GLN A 204 -7.29 11.41 -9.16
C GLN A 204 -6.93 11.85 -7.72
N ALA A 205 -5.66 11.75 -7.35
CA ALA A 205 -5.21 12.02 -6.01
C ALA A 205 -4.94 13.52 -5.79
N LEU A 206 -5.45 14.05 -4.69
CA LEU A 206 -5.23 15.43 -4.28
C LEU A 206 -4.12 15.49 -3.22
N PRO A 207 -3.18 16.43 -3.32
CA PRO A 207 -2.23 16.71 -2.25
C PRO A 207 -2.98 16.97 -0.94
N LEU A 208 -2.51 16.38 0.18
CA LEU A 208 -3.18 16.57 1.48
C LEU A 208 -3.34 18.04 1.84
N GLU A 209 -2.32 18.86 1.61
CA GLU A 209 -2.31 20.30 1.88
C GLU A 209 -3.43 21.03 1.15
N GLN A 210 -3.65 20.69 -0.13
CA GLN A 210 -4.73 21.25 -0.93
C GLN A 210 -6.11 20.96 -0.33
N VAL A 211 -6.32 19.75 0.18
CA VAL A 211 -7.58 19.38 0.83
C VAL A 211 -7.76 20.13 2.15
N LEU A 212 -6.69 20.25 2.94
CA LEU A 212 -6.74 20.90 4.25
C LEU A 212 -6.95 22.42 4.18
N SER A 213 -6.48 23.06 3.10
CA SER A 213 -6.61 24.51 2.87
C SER A 213 -7.85 24.87 2.02
N HIS A 214 -8.58 23.88 1.51
CA HIS A 214 -9.75 24.14 0.66
C HIS A 214 -10.88 24.80 1.48
N PRO A 215 -11.51 25.91 0.97
CA PRO A 215 -12.57 26.61 1.70
C PRO A 215 -13.81 25.72 1.93
N GLU A 216 -14.08 24.81 1.01
CA GLU A 216 -15.19 23.85 1.08
C GLU A 216 -14.68 22.42 0.90
N PRO A 217 -13.99 21.83 1.89
CA PRO A 217 -13.34 20.51 1.72
C PRO A 217 -14.34 19.38 1.49
N HIS A 218 -15.61 19.56 1.85
CA HIS A 218 -16.67 18.59 1.60
C HIS A 218 -17.02 18.45 0.11
N SER A 219 -16.82 19.50 -0.70
CA SER A 219 -17.06 19.47 -2.14
C SER A 219 -16.09 18.58 -2.91
N LEU A 220 -14.96 18.24 -2.29
CA LEU A 220 -13.94 17.35 -2.85
C LEU A 220 -14.27 15.86 -2.67
N LEU A 221 -15.32 15.53 -1.93
CA LEU A 221 -15.73 14.14 -1.71
C LEU A 221 -16.33 13.53 -2.97
N LEU A 222 -15.72 12.47 -3.46
CA LEU A 222 -16.31 11.65 -4.51
C LEU A 222 -17.48 10.82 -3.94
N PRO A 223 -18.56 10.59 -4.71
CA PRO A 223 -19.60 9.65 -4.33
C PRO A 223 -19.06 8.24 -4.05
N VAL A 224 -19.67 7.52 -3.12
CA VAL A 224 -19.23 6.13 -2.79
C VAL A 224 -19.36 5.21 -3.99
N ASP A 225 -20.37 5.43 -4.83
CA ASP A 225 -20.64 4.66 -6.04
C ASP A 225 -19.50 4.73 -7.05
N THR A 226 -18.65 5.77 -6.98
CA THR A 226 -17.44 5.87 -7.80
C THR A 226 -16.52 4.66 -7.64
N TYR A 227 -16.46 4.06 -6.45
CA TYR A 227 -15.69 2.84 -6.23
C TYR A 227 -16.34 1.58 -6.83
N PHE A 228 -17.65 1.60 -7.05
CA PHE A 228 -18.43 0.45 -7.52
C PHE A 228 -18.85 0.55 -8.99
N GLN A 229 -18.36 1.54 -9.76
CA GLN A 229 -18.77 1.78 -11.13
C GLN A 229 -18.57 0.58 -12.07
N ASP A 230 -17.56 -0.24 -11.82
CA ASP A 230 -17.28 -1.44 -12.63
C ASP A 230 -18.19 -2.64 -12.27
N ARG A 231 -19.10 -2.49 -11.32
CA ARG A 231 -20.01 -3.55 -10.91
C ARG A 231 -21.40 -3.33 -11.51
N PRO A 232 -22.08 -4.40 -11.98
CA PRO A 232 -23.43 -4.26 -12.52
C PRO A 232 -24.38 -3.73 -11.43
N PRO A 233 -25.21 -2.73 -11.73
CA PRO A 233 -26.18 -2.20 -10.80
C PRO A 233 -27.24 -3.26 -10.48
N LEU A 234 -27.56 -3.46 -9.20
CA LEU A 234 -28.68 -4.27 -8.77
C LEU A 234 -29.94 -3.39 -8.73
N THR A 235 -30.86 -3.63 -9.67
CA THR A 235 -32.18 -2.99 -9.65
C THR A 235 -33.11 -3.78 -8.74
N LEU A 236 -33.50 -3.21 -7.61
CA LEU A 236 -34.49 -3.82 -6.72
C LEU A 236 -35.90 -3.59 -7.28
N PRO A 237 -36.81 -4.58 -7.24
CA PRO A 237 -38.18 -4.40 -7.63
C PRO A 237 -38.89 -3.40 -6.68
N PRO A 238 -39.93 -2.67 -7.15
CA PRO A 238 -40.60 -1.64 -6.36
C PRO A 238 -41.46 -2.13 -5.19
N ALA A 239 -41.38 -3.42 -4.82
CA ALA A 239 -42.10 -3.97 -3.68
C ALA A 239 -41.53 -3.49 -2.34
N PRO A 240 -42.36 -3.25 -1.30
CA PRO A 240 -41.86 -2.89 0.03
C PRO A 240 -41.05 -4.05 0.61
N VAL A 241 -39.74 -3.91 0.57
CA VAL A 241 -38.83 -4.89 1.20
C VAL A 241 -38.77 -4.56 2.68
N SER A 242 -39.17 -5.47 3.53
CA SER A 242 -38.88 -5.42 4.94
C SER A 242 -37.38 -5.66 5.11
N TYR A 243 -36.61 -4.61 5.41
CA TYR A 243 -35.14 -4.59 5.42
C TYR A 243 -34.49 -5.33 6.58
N THR A 244 -35.12 -6.28 7.20
CA THR A 244 -34.55 -6.91 8.39
C THR A 244 -33.45 -7.94 8.09
N HIS A 245 -33.37 -8.54 6.90
CA HIS A 245 -32.34 -9.52 6.57
C HIS A 245 -32.05 -9.61 5.06
N LEU A 246 -31.21 -8.74 4.53
CA LEU A 246 -30.50 -9.01 3.28
C LEU A 246 -29.12 -9.59 3.61
N THR A 247 -29.02 -10.91 3.71
CA THR A 247 -27.76 -11.62 3.59
C THR A 247 -27.42 -11.69 2.12
N LEU A 248 -26.43 -10.92 1.66
CA LEU A 248 -25.78 -11.14 0.39
C LEU A 248 -25.05 -12.49 0.48
N SER A 249 -25.62 -13.54 -0.12
CA SER A 249 -24.89 -14.77 -0.38
C SER A 249 -23.82 -14.42 -1.41
N THR A 250 -22.57 -14.48 -0.99
CA THR A 250 -21.40 -14.40 -1.87
C THR A 250 -21.38 -15.66 -2.72
N ILE A 251 -21.55 -15.51 -4.03
CA ILE A 251 -21.24 -16.55 -5.02
C ILE A 251 -19.77 -16.39 -5.42
#